data_d7a169134940545d4d1c69c22ac97519
#
_entry.id   d7a169134940545d4d1c69c22ac97519
#
_cell.length_a   1.000
_cell.length_b   1.000
_cell.length_c   1.000
_cell.angle_alpha   90.00
_cell.angle_beta   90.00
_cell.angle_gamma   90.00
#
_symmetry.space_group_name_H-M   'P 1'
#
loop_
_entity.id
_entity.type
_entity.pdbx_description
1 polymer ?
#
loop_
_entity_poly.entity_id
_entity_poly.type
_entity_poly.pdbx_seq_one_letter_code
_entity_poly.pdbx_strand_id
1 'polypeptide(L)'
;MARLRRGARITYEVAANWKLIVANYSECYHCPLIHPELVAISPWQSGRNDLTSGPFLGGYMELTHESMTLNGQTRRPPLPNLPVEDHKRVYYYSIFPNLLLSLHPDYMMAHRLIPRRPDATTIICEWYFDPDVMAASDFDRQDWHVCELSQQGISSRAYRPGPYAQSEGLLWQFDQEYLRVMGEQSA
;
A
#
# COMPACT_ATOMS: atom_id res chain seq x y z
N MET A 1 8.32 -13.20 11.37
CA MET A 1 7.11 -13.33 10.52
C MET A 1 6.50 -14.74 10.49
N ALA A 2 7.25 -15.84 10.50
CA ALA A 2 6.70 -17.21 10.42
C ALA A 2 5.67 -17.60 11.49
N ARG A 3 5.65 -16.93 12.65
CA ARG A 3 4.69 -17.15 13.73
C ARG A 3 3.34 -16.45 13.51
N LEU A 4 3.30 -15.38 12.72
CA LEU A 4 2.10 -14.56 12.55
C LEU A 4 0.90 -15.40 12.10
N ARG A 5 -0.26 -15.09 12.62
CA ARG A 5 -1.55 -15.74 12.30
C ARG A 5 -2.52 -14.70 11.79
N ARG A 6 -3.32 -15.09 10.82
CA ARG A 6 -4.34 -14.22 10.28
C ARG A 6 -5.44 -13.99 11.35
N GLY A 7 -5.58 -12.72 11.75
CA GLY A 7 -6.61 -12.30 12.69
C GLY A 7 -7.85 -11.75 12.02
N ALA A 8 -7.69 -11.15 10.83
CA ALA A 8 -8.80 -10.57 10.09
C ALA A 8 -8.63 -10.74 8.58
N ARG A 9 -9.74 -10.72 7.85
CA ARG A 9 -9.79 -10.68 6.39
C ARG A 9 -11.02 -9.90 5.94
N ILE A 10 -10.82 -8.97 5.02
CA ILE A 10 -11.89 -8.24 4.34
C ILE A 10 -11.67 -8.35 2.83
N THR A 11 -12.75 -8.45 2.08
CA THR A 11 -12.71 -8.46 0.62
C THR A 11 -13.45 -7.23 0.12
N TYR A 12 -12.84 -6.50 -0.81
CA TYR A 12 -13.41 -5.33 -1.47
C TYR A 12 -13.57 -5.61 -2.96
N GLU A 13 -14.69 -5.18 -3.54
CA GLU A 13 -14.88 -5.09 -4.98
C GLU A 13 -14.68 -3.62 -5.37
N VAL A 14 -13.68 -3.35 -6.21
CA VAL A 14 -13.28 -1.99 -6.60
C VAL A 14 -13.48 -1.82 -8.10
N ALA A 15 -14.22 -0.80 -8.50
CA ALA A 15 -14.46 -0.47 -9.90
C ALA A 15 -13.26 0.29 -10.51
N ALA A 16 -12.08 -0.32 -10.46
CA ALA A 16 -10.83 0.24 -10.97
C ALA A 16 -9.89 -0.84 -11.49
N ASN A 17 -9.00 -0.45 -12.40
CA ASN A 17 -7.89 -1.28 -12.84
C ASN A 17 -6.91 -1.53 -11.69
N TRP A 18 -6.42 -2.76 -11.56
CA TRP A 18 -5.49 -3.14 -10.49
C TRP A 18 -4.18 -2.33 -10.48
N LYS A 19 -3.71 -1.84 -11.64
CA LYS A 19 -2.52 -0.98 -11.72
C LYS A 19 -2.74 0.38 -11.07
N LEU A 20 -3.97 0.94 -11.12
CA LEU A 20 -4.30 2.16 -10.40
C LEU A 20 -4.24 1.97 -8.89
N ILE A 21 -4.61 0.79 -8.41
CA ILE A 21 -4.52 0.45 -6.99
C ILE A 21 -3.06 0.34 -6.56
N VAL A 22 -2.20 -0.29 -7.38
CA VAL A 22 -0.75 -0.32 -7.12
C VAL A 22 -0.17 1.09 -7.14
N ALA A 23 -0.56 1.92 -8.11
CA ALA A 23 -0.11 3.30 -8.21
C ALA A 23 -0.48 4.10 -6.96
N ASN A 24 -1.75 4.07 -6.55
CA ASN A 24 -2.23 4.74 -5.33
C ASN A 24 -1.50 4.28 -4.06
N TYR A 25 -1.22 2.98 -3.95
CA TYR A 25 -0.50 2.43 -2.80
C TYR A 25 0.98 2.84 -2.76
N SER A 26 1.59 3.09 -3.91
CA SER A 26 3.04 3.31 -4.05
C SER A 26 3.45 4.79 -3.91
N GLU A 27 2.50 5.69 -3.63
CA GLU A 27 2.75 7.12 -3.41
C GLU A 27 1.89 7.66 -2.28
N CYS A 28 2.17 8.85 -1.75
CA CYS A 28 1.37 9.48 -0.71
C CYS A 28 1.07 10.97 -1.02
N TYR A 29 1.03 11.35 -2.29
CA TYR A 29 0.64 12.69 -2.72
C TYR A 29 -0.80 13.03 -2.38
N HIS A 30 -1.66 12.02 -2.45
CA HIS A 30 -3.08 12.15 -2.11
C HIS A 30 -3.31 12.19 -0.60
N CYS A 31 -2.37 11.67 0.22
CA CYS A 31 -2.58 11.49 1.66
C CYS A 31 -3.00 12.77 2.40
N PRO A 32 -2.41 13.96 2.17
CA PRO A 32 -2.82 15.16 2.88
C PRO A 32 -4.27 15.58 2.63
N LEU A 33 -4.83 15.20 1.49
CA LEU A 33 -6.18 15.57 1.08
C LEU A 33 -7.23 14.53 1.44
N ILE A 34 -6.85 13.25 1.38
CA ILE A 34 -7.79 12.12 1.50
C ILE A 34 -7.71 11.46 2.88
N HIS A 35 -6.52 11.45 3.50
CA HIS A 35 -6.24 10.74 4.76
C HIS A 35 -5.64 11.65 5.83
N PRO A 36 -6.32 12.71 6.29
CA PRO A 36 -5.77 13.64 7.29
C PRO A 36 -5.40 12.95 8.61
N GLU A 37 -6.14 11.91 9.04
CA GLU A 37 -5.84 11.12 10.23
C GLU A 37 -4.55 10.30 10.04
N LEU A 38 -4.32 9.73 8.86
CA LEU A 38 -3.09 9.02 8.53
C LEU A 38 -1.89 9.96 8.58
N VAL A 39 -2.01 11.15 7.98
CA VAL A 39 -0.92 12.15 7.96
C VAL A 39 -0.57 12.63 9.37
N ALA A 40 -1.54 12.71 10.28
CA ALA A 40 -1.29 13.05 11.68
C ALA A 40 -0.43 12.00 12.40
N ILE A 41 -0.54 10.73 12.02
CA ILE A 41 0.17 9.60 12.62
C ILE A 41 1.48 9.30 11.88
N SER A 42 1.48 9.44 10.55
CA SER A 42 2.61 9.16 9.68
C SER A 42 2.76 10.30 8.66
N PRO A 43 3.70 11.25 8.87
CA PRO A 43 3.89 12.37 7.98
C PRO A 43 4.27 11.92 6.57
N TRP A 44 3.48 12.25 5.58
CA TRP A 44 3.67 11.79 4.19
C TRP A 44 5.04 12.13 3.59
N GLN A 45 5.67 13.22 4.04
CA GLN A 45 7.00 13.66 3.61
C GLN A 45 8.14 12.82 4.22
N SER A 46 7.86 11.97 5.19
CA SER A 46 8.86 11.08 5.82
C SER A 46 9.22 9.87 4.95
N GLY A 47 8.48 9.65 3.85
CA GLY A 47 8.66 8.52 2.95
C GLY A 47 10.09 8.40 2.41
N ARG A 48 10.63 7.18 2.41
CA ARG A 48 11.93 6.81 1.83
C ARG A 48 11.79 5.49 1.11
N ASN A 49 12.25 5.44 -0.14
CA ASN A 49 12.26 4.22 -0.94
C ASN A 49 13.59 3.52 -0.79
N ASP A 50 13.60 2.26 -0.41
CA ASP A 50 14.78 1.39 -0.26
C ASP A 50 14.86 0.33 -1.36
N LEU A 51 13.74 -0.06 -1.95
CA LEU A 51 13.65 -0.96 -3.10
C LEU A 51 13.07 -0.21 -4.30
N THR A 52 13.92 0.12 -5.27
CA THR A 52 13.59 1.02 -6.40
C THR A 52 13.71 0.38 -7.76
N SER A 53 13.91 -0.94 -7.84
CA SER A 53 13.99 -1.65 -9.13
C SER A 53 13.62 -3.13 -9.01
N GLY A 54 13.19 -3.73 -10.12
CA GLY A 54 12.77 -5.12 -10.18
C GLY A 54 11.36 -5.37 -9.63
N PRO A 55 11.04 -6.62 -9.26
CA PRO A 55 9.68 -7.01 -8.89
C PRO A 55 9.27 -6.62 -7.47
N PHE A 56 10.16 -6.04 -6.67
CA PHE A 56 9.92 -5.60 -5.30
C PHE A 56 10.22 -4.10 -5.23
N LEU A 57 9.19 -3.30 -5.04
CA LEU A 57 9.30 -1.83 -5.01
C LEU A 57 8.69 -1.29 -3.73
N GLY A 58 9.31 -0.27 -3.14
CA GLY A 58 8.76 0.39 -1.97
C GLY A 58 9.81 0.91 -1.00
N GLY A 59 9.38 1.10 0.23
CA GLY A 59 10.20 1.62 1.30
C GLY A 59 9.40 1.83 2.57
N TYR A 60 9.73 2.85 3.35
CA TYR A 60 9.08 3.09 4.63
C TYR A 60 8.64 4.55 4.80
N MET A 61 7.71 4.74 5.72
CA MET A 61 7.33 6.03 6.32
C MET A 61 7.53 5.96 7.83
N GLU A 62 7.87 7.10 8.43
CA GLU A 62 8.04 7.19 9.88
C GLU A 62 6.70 7.35 10.59
N LEU A 63 6.61 6.83 11.81
CA LEU A 63 5.50 7.01 12.72
C LEU A 63 5.84 8.04 13.80
N THR A 64 4.93 8.98 14.02
CA THR A 64 4.99 9.90 15.18
C THR A 64 4.34 9.30 16.43
N HIS A 65 3.56 8.24 16.25
CA HIS A 65 2.80 7.53 17.28
C HIS A 65 3.29 6.07 17.43
N GLU A 66 2.62 5.29 18.26
CA GLU A 66 3.02 3.91 18.58
C GLU A 66 2.61 2.91 17.49
N SER A 67 1.49 3.14 16.82
CA SER A 67 0.93 2.26 15.80
C SER A 67 0.03 3.02 14.84
N MET A 68 -0.27 2.40 13.70
CA MET A 68 -1.22 2.86 12.70
C MET A 68 -2.66 2.47 13.09
N THR A 69 -3.09 2.88 14.28
CA THR A 69 -4.47 2.81 14.74
C THR A 69 -5.12 4.20 14.67
N LEU A 70 -6.45 4.29 14.67
CA LEU A 70 -7.17 5.57 14.55
C LEU A 70 -6.72 6.65 15.56
N ASN A 71 -6.26 6.27 16.72
CA ASN A 71 -5.77 7.19 17.76
C ASN A 71 -4.25 7.15 17.94
N GLY A 72 -3.52 6.44 17.08
CA GLY A 72 -2.08 6.29 17.14
C GLY A 72 -1.54 5.44 18.30
N GLN A 73 -2.41 4.85 19.12
CA GLN A 73 -2.05 4.04 20.29
C GLN A 73 -2.28 2.56 20.03
N THR A 74 -1.50 1.72 20.67
CA THR A 74 -1.69 0.27 20.64
C THR A 74 -1.47 -0.34 22.02
N ARG A 75 -2.17 -1.45 22.29
CA ARG A 75 -1.90 -2.32 23.45
C ARG A 75 -1.01 -3.50 23.08
N ARG A 76 -0.66 -3.62 21.78
CA ARG A 76 0.19 -4.69 21.29
C ARG A 76 1.65 -4.24 21.37
N PRO A 77 2.54 -5.07 21.93
CA PRO A 77 3.98 -4.81 21.83
C PRO A 77 4.44 -4.92 20.37
N PRO A 78 5.57 -4.29 20.03
CA PRO A 78 6.24 -4.54 18.75
C PRO A 78 6.48 -6.04 18.53
N LEU A 79 6.51 -6.45 17.26
CA LEU A 79 6.79 -7.84 16.89
C LEU A 79 8.14 -8.30 17.47
N PRO A 80 8.26 -9.55 17.94
CA PRO A 80 9.50 -10.06 18.52
C PRO A 80 10.68 -9.95 17.57
N ASN A 81 11.83 -9.51 18.08
CA ASN A 81 13.10 -9.31 17.36
C ASN A 81 13.07 -8.24 16.26
N LEU A 82 12.10 -7.33 16.32
CA LEU A 82 12.11 -6.15 15.45
C LEU A 82 13.23 -5.19 15.91
N PRO A 83 14.11 -4.69 15.02
CA PRO A 83 15.08 -3.65 15.34
C PRO A 83 14.42 -2.42 15.96
N VAL A 84 15.09 -1.74 16.90
CA VAL A 84 14.52 -0.59 17.62
C VAL A 84 14.16 0.56 16.68
N GLU A 85 14.95 0.78 15.64
CA GLU A 85 14.69 1.78 14.60
C GLU A 85 13.39 1.52 13.84
N ASP A 86 12.95 0.26 13.74
CA ASP A 86 11.73 -0.14 13.05
C ASP A 86 10.48 -0.05 13.92
N HIS A 87 10.62 0.21 15.23
CA HIS A 87 9.47 0.47 16.10
C HIS A 87 8.73 1.76 15.73
N LYS A 88 9.33 2.62 14.92
CA LYS A 88 8.76 3.90 14.47
C LYS A 88 8.68 3.97 12.94
N ARG A 89 8.58 2.82 12.25
CA ARG A 89 8.47 2.77 10.79
C ARG A 89 7.35 1.84 10.36
N VAL A 90 6.71 2.20 9.27
CA VAL A 90 5.83 1.30 8.50
C VAL A 90 6.42 1.16 7.12
N TYR A 91 6.63 -0.08 6.70
CA TYR A 91 7.15 -0.41 5.37
C TYR A 91 6.00 -0.75 4.43
N TYR A 92 6.06 -0.22 3.22
CA TYR A 92 5.09 -0.42 2.16
C TYR A 92 5.80 -0.96 0.93
N TYR A 93 5.45 -2.18 0.54
CA TYR A 93 6.05 -2.84 -0.63
C TYR A 93 5.00 -3.31 -1.61
N SER A 94 5.22 -2.95 -2.89
CA SER A 94 4.53 -3.52 -4.03
C SER A 94 5.34 -4.70 -4.54
N ILE A 95 4.78 -5.90 -4.49
CA ILE A 95 5.41 -7.14 -4.94
C ILE A 95 4.70 -7.58 -6.22
N PHE A 96 5.42 -7.45 -7.34
CA PHE A 96 4.87 -7.76 -8.65
C PHE A 96 4.42 -9.24 -8.75
N PRO A 97 3.27 -9.55 -9.37
CA PRO A 97 2.41 -8.57 -10.07
C PRO A 97 1.33 -7.92 -9.18
N ASN A 98 0.89 -8.54 -8.09
CA ASN A 98 -0.41 -8.23 -7.52
C ASN A 98 -0.50 -8.37 -5.99
N LEU A 99 0.62 -8.27 -5.29
CA LEU A 99 0.67 -8.28 -3.83
C LEU A 99 1.19 -6.94 -3.30
N LEU A 100 0.42 -6.32 -2.40
CA LEU A 100 0.86 -5.16 -1.64
C LEU A 100 1.04 -5.60 -0.18
N LEU A 101 2.15 -5.20 0.42
CA LEU A 101 2.55 -5.65 1.75
C LEU A 101 2.87 -4.44 2.63
N SER A 102 2.15 -4.30 3.75
CA SER A 102 2.44 -3.30 4.77
C SER A 102 2.97 -3.98 6.02
N LEU A 103 4.19 -3.61 6.43
CA LEU A 103 4.84 -4.13 7.63
C LEU A 103 4.82 -3.05 8.71
N HIS A 104 4.00 -3.28 9.72
CA HIS A 104 3.85 -2.40 10.88
C HIS A 104 4.66 -2.93 12.05
N PRO A 105 5.00 -2.10 13.06
CA PRO A 105 5.74 -2.56 14.23
C PRO A 105 5.06 -3.70 14.98
N ASP A 106 3.71 -3.74 15.00
CA ASP A 106 2.91 -4.62 15.83
C ASP A 106 1.99 -5.58 15.04
N TYR A 107 1.96 -5.49 13.69
CA TYR A 107 1.22 -6.39 12.81
C TYR A 107 1.73 -6.30 11.35
N MET A 108 1.17 -7.15 10.50
CA MET A 108 1.42 -7.12 9.05
C MET A 108 0.08 -7.13 8.31
N MET A 109 0.01 -6.38 7.19
CA MET A 109 -1.10 -6.44 6.24
C MET A 109 -0.61 -6.96 4.89
N ALA A 110 -1.45 -7.74 4.24
CA ALA A 110 -1.25 -8.19 2.87
C ALA A 110 -2.52 -7.92 2.05
N HIS A 111 -2.36 -7.27 0.89
CA HIS A 111 -3.45 -7.01 -0.04
C HIS A 111 -3.17 -7.76 -1.33
N ARG A 112 -3.95 -8.79 -1.62
CA ARG A 112 -3.91 -9.48 -2.92
C ARG A 112 -4.89 -8.86 -3.87
N LEU A 113 -4.38 -8.38 -5.00
CA LEU A 113 -5.17 -7.82 -6.07
C LEU A 113 -5.54 -8.93 -7.06
N ILE A 114 -6.81 -9.10 -7.33
CA ILE A 114 -7.33 -10.09 -8.29
C ILE A 114 -8.05 -9.32 -9.40
N PRO A 115 -7.36 -9.03 -10.51
CA PRO A 115 -7.98 -8.39 -11.66
C PRO A 115 -9.15 -9.25 -12.18
N ARG A 116 -10.33 -8.66 -12.30
CA ARG A 116 -11.52 -9.31 -12.85
C ARG A 116 -11.78 -8.90 -14.29
N ARG A 117 -11.60 -7.60 -14.53
CA ARG A 117 -11.77 -6.94 -15.83
C ARG A 117 -10.82 -5.74 -15.89
N PRO A 118 -10.64 -5.10 -17.05
CA PRO A 118 -9.80 -3.89 -17.16
C PRO A 118 -10.22 -2.74 -16.23
N ASP A 119 -11.46 -2.72 -15.79
CA ASP A 119 -12.09 -1.70 -14.95
C ASP A 119 -12.58 -2.24 -13.59
N ALA A 120 -12.20 -3.45 -13.20
CA ALA A 120 -12.66 -4.05 -11.95
C ALA A 120 -11.62 -4.97 -11.31
N THR A 121 -11.41 -4.80 -10.00
CA THR A 121 -10.47 -5.58 -9.20
C THR A 121 -11.09 -5.99 -7.87
N THR A 122 -10.97 -7.26 -7.52
CA THR A 122 -11.22 -7.74 -6.16
C THR A 122 -9.94 -7.58 -5.34
N ILE A 123 -10.01 -6.95 -4.17
CA ILE A 123 -8.90 -6.82 -3.23
C ILE A 123 -9.20 -7.69 -2.01
N ILE A 124 -8.27 -8.58 -1.67
CA ILE A 124 -8.33 -9.38 -0.46
C ILE A 124 -7.30 -8.82 0.51
N CYS A 125 -7.79 -8.14 1.55
CA CYS A 125 -6.98 -7.61 2.63
C CYS A 125 -6.94 -8.60 3.79
N GLU A 126 -5.76 -8.94 4.24
CA GLU A 126 -5.55 -9.86 5.36
C GLU A 126 -4.61 -9.23 6.39
N TRP A 127 -4.98 -9.32 7.67
CA TRP A 127 -4.19 -8.83 8.81
C TRP A 127 -3.62 -9.99 9.57
N TYR A 128 -2.33 -9.89 9.86
CA TYR A 128 -1.57 -10.93 10.55
C TYR A 128 -0.95 -10.37 11.83
N PHE A 129 -1.20 -11.04 12.93
CA PHE A 129 -0.74 -10.64 14.26
C PHE A 129 0.09 -11.74 14.90
N ASP A 130 0.90 -11.40 15.90
CA ASP A 130 1.48 -12.39 16.77
C ASP A 130 0.33 -13.10 17.53
N PRO A 131 0.33 -14.44 17.59
CA PRO A 131 -0.78 -15.18 18.20
C PRO A 131 -0.99 -14.87 19.68
N ASP A 132 0.06 -14.41 20.38
CA ASP A 132 -0.02 -14.11 21.82
C ASP A 132 -0.73 -12.77 22.09
N VAL A 133 -0.91 -11.94 21.07
CA VAL A 133 -1.49 -10.58 21.19
C VAL A 133 -2.56 -10.27 20.14
N MET A 134 -3.22 -11.27 19.61
CA MET A 134 -4.26 -11.09 18.59
C MET A 134 -5.41 -10.23 19.11
N ALA A 135 -5.66 -9.11 18.43
CA ALA A 135 -6.81 -8.24 18.65
C ALA A 135 -7.36 -7.76 17.30
N ALA A 136 -8.65 -7.49 17.23
CA ALA A 136 -9.27 -6.88 16.06
C ALA A 136 -8.83 -5.42 15.93
N SER A 137 -8.63 -4.96 14.70
CA SER A 137 -8.33 -3.56 14.37
C SER A 137 -9.32 -3.02 13.34
N ASP A 138 -9.64 -1.72 13.42
CA ASP A 138 -10.55 -1.03 12.51
C ASP A 138 -9.78 -0.52 11.28
N PHE A 139 -10.39 -0.57 10.09
CA PHE A 139 -9.76 -0.22 8.81
C PHE A 139 -10.64 0.63 7.91
N ASP A 140 -9.98 1.44 7.08
CA ASP A 140 -10.58 2.46 6.24
C ASP A 140 -10.73 2.00 4.77
N ARG A 141 -11.76 2.53 4.07
CA ARG A 141 -12.09 2.26 2.67
C ARG A 141 -11.76 3.43 1.73
N GLN A 142 -11.10 4.48 2.21
CA GLN A 142 -10.92 5.73 1.47
C GLN A 142 -10.07 5.56 0.19
N ASP A 143 -9.00 4.76 0.24
CA ASP A 143 -8.11 4.52 -0.91
C ASP A 143 -8.82 3.92 -2.13
N TRP A 144 -9.76 3.01 -1.90
CA TRP A 144 -10.48 2.35 -3.00
C TRP A 144 -11.38 3.31 -3.73
N HIS A 145 -11.99 4.26 -3.05
CA HIS A 145 -12.82 5.29 -3.67
C HIS A 145 -11.99 6.22 -4.58
N VAL A 146 -10.78 6.60 -4.19
CA VAL A 146 -9.86 7.38 -5.03
C VAL A 146 -9.48 6.62 -6.29
N CYS A 147 -9.19 5.32 -6.19
CA CYS A 147 -8.92 4.47 -7.36
C CYS A 147 -10.12 4.40 -8.32
N GLU A 148 -11.35 4.32 -7.81
CA GLU A 148 -12.57 4.32 -8.61
C GLU A 148 -12.77 5.64 -9.35
N LEU A 149 -12.55 6.78 -8.69
CA LEU A 149 -12.60 8.11 -9.32
C LEU A 149 -11.53 8.27 -10.40
N SER A 150 -10.31 7.81 -10.16
CA SER A 150 -9.21 7.82 -11.12
C SER A 150 -9.54 6.96 -12.35
N GLN A 151 -10.14 5.77 -12.16
CA GLN A 151 -10.59 4.93 -13.27
C GLN A 151 -11.65 5.62 -14.13
N GLN A 152 -12.58 6.34 -13.54
CA GLN A 152 -13.58 7.13 -14.29
C GLN A 152 -12.90 8.20 -15.14
N GLY A 153 -11.89 8.90 -14.59
CA GLY A 153 -11.11 9.91 -15.30
C GLY A 153 -10.35 9.32 -16.50
N ILE A 154 -9.67 8.19 -16.31
CA ILE A 154 -8.91 7.49 -17.37
C ILE A 154 -9.84 6.97 -18.47
N SER A 155 -11.02 6.52 -18.14
CA SER A 155 -12.03 6.06 -19.10
C SER A 155 -12.67 7.20 -19.92
N SER A 156 -12.39 8.46 -19.57
CA SER A 156 -12.89 9.62 -20.30
C SER A 156 -12.23 9.75 -21.68
N ARG A 157 -13.01 10.15 -22.69
CA ARG A 157 -12.50 10.47 -24.04
C ARG A 157 -11.50 11.65 -24.04
N ALA A 158 -11.51 12.49 -23.00
CA ALA A 158 -10.62 13.64 -22.84
C ALA A 158 -9.29 13.28 -22.16
N TYR A 159 -9.13 12.06 -21.65
CA TYR A 159 -7.91 11.65 -20.96
C TYR A 159 -6.67 11.74 -21.85
N ARG A 160 -5.60 12.28 -21.29
CA ARG A 160 -4.25 12.26 -21.86
C ARG A 160 -3.27 11.83 -20.78
N PRO A 161 -2.38 10.84 -21.05
CA PRO A 161 -1.33 10.49 -20.10
C PRO A 161 -0.45 11.69 -19.78
N GLY A 162 -0.18 11.92 -18.50
CA GLY A 162 0.77 12.92 -18.02
C GLY A 162 2.14 12.29 -17.70
N PRO A 163 3.21 13.10 -17.58
CA PRO A 163 4.49 12.63 -17.08
C PRO A 163 4.42 12.35 -15.58
N TYR A 164 5.18 11.38 -15.11
CA TYR A 164 5.37 11.16 -13.67
C TYR A 164 6.18 12.29 -13.04
N ALA A 165 5.81 12.72 -11.83
CA ALA A 165 6.64 13.62 -11.03
C ALA A 165 7.88 12.88 -10.49
N GLN A 166 8.91 13.63 -10.06
CA GLN A 166 10.14 13.02 -9.51
C GLN A 166 9.88 12.12 -8.30
N SER A 167 8.89 12.44 -7.50
CA SER A 167 8.46 11.66 -6.33
C SER A 167 7.66 10.41 -6.67
N GLU A 168 7.21 10.27 -7.91
CA GLU A 168 6.47 9.11 -8.43
C GLU A 168 7.38 8.07 -9.12
N GLY A 169 8.66 8.06 -8.79
CA GLY A 169 9.64 7.15 -9.40
C GLY A 169 9.29 5.66 -9.26
N LEU A 170 8.58 5.26 -8.19
CA LEU A 170 8.11 3.88 -8.03
C LEU A 170 7.04 3.51 -9.06
N LEU A 171 6.18 4.44 -9.45
CA LEU A 171 5.15 4.20 -10.48
C LEU A 171 5.79 3.91 -11.81
N TRP A 172 6.80 4.71 -12.20
CA TRP A 172 7.58 4.46 -13.42
C TRP A 172 8.30 3.10 -13.38
N GLN A 173 8.91 2.73 -12.24
CA GLN A 173 9.58 1.44 -12.07
C GLN A 173 8.57 0.26 -12.16
N PHE A 174 7.37 0.43 -11.63
CA PHE A 174 6.31 -0.57 -11.76
C PHE A 174 5.92 -0.77 -13.24
N ASP A 175 5.76 0.30 -14.01
CA ASP A 175 5.46 0.20 -15.44
C ASP A 175 6.61 -0.47 -16.20
N GLN A 176 7.88 -0.17 -15.88
CA GLN A 176 9.03 -0.83 -16.48
C GLN A 176 9.04 -2.34 -16.21
N GLU A 177 8.76 -2.75 -14.99
CA GLU A 177 8.68 -4.19 -14.63
C GLU A 177 7.50 -4.87 -15.32
N TYR A 178 6.35 -4.19 -15.41
CA TYR A 178 5.20 -4.68 -16.16
C TYR A 178 5.55 -4.93 -17.65
N LEU A 179 6.15 -3.94 -18.31
CA LEU A 179 6.56 -4.06 -19.73
C LEU A 179 7.60 -5.17 -19.92
N ARG A 180 8.59 -5.28 -19.02
CA ARG A 180 9.60 -6.35 -19.04
C ARG A 180 8.95 -7.73 -18.99
N VAL A 181 7.99 -7.94 -18.11
CA VAL A 181 7.30 -9.24 -17.95
C VAL A 181 6.38 -9.54 -19.12
N MET A 182 5.74 -8.51 -19.69
CA MET A 182 4.87 -8.66 -20.87
C MET A 182 5.66 -8.82 -22.19
N GLY A 183 7.01 -8.73 -22.15
CA GLY A 183 7.87 -8.89 -23.33
C GLY A 183 7.96 -7.65 -24.23
N GLU A 184 7.49 -6.49 -23.77
CA GLU A 184 7.64 -5.23 -24.46
C GLU A 184 8.98 -4.59 -24.04
N GLN A 185 9.85 -4.32 -25.02
CA GLN A 185 11.07 -3.56 -24.75
C GLN A 185 10.73 -2.08 -24.60
N SER A 186 11.28 -1.46 -23.56
CA SER A 186 11.17 -0.01 -23.37
C SER A 186 11.78 0.70 -24.58
N ALA A 187 11.01 1.54 -25.23
CA ALA A 187 11.47 2.40 -26.29
C ALA A 187 12.27 3.61 -25.73
#